data_0cb303118414b5236709664a3ba043ee
#
_entry.id   0cb303118414b5236709664a3ba043ee
#
_cell.length_a   1.000
_cell.length_b   1.000
_cell.length_c   1.000
_cell.angle_alpha   90.00
_cell.angle_beta   90.00
_cell.angle_gamma   90.00
#
_symmetry.space_group_name_H-M   'P 1'
#
loop_
_entity.id
_entity.type
_entity.pdbx_description
1 polymer ?
#
loop_
_entity_poly.entity_id
_entity_poly.type
_entity_poly.pdbx_seq_one_letter_code
_entity_poly.pdbx_strand_id
1 'polypeptide(L)'
;MDPAEVEFLAEEETVTIIPNFSLDKVYLIGGDLGPFDPGLPVRVPLWLAINLKQRQKCRIQAPEWMSVDRLEQLREEERAAQTFTPMPSPHYMELSKLLLNVAADDIPRADEIRSLLRDLWDTRTAKLRLSADGFVSQQASHAQLNNLTVMEVNGIRPFFLGSLSLLQRLRGNLMPGATQAESQET
;
A
#
# COMPACT_ATOMS: atom_id res chain seq x y z
N MET A 1 -10.72 7.79 2.56
CA MET A 1 -9.60 7.48 3.46
C MET A 1 -8.52 8.49 3.17
N ASP A 2 -8.00 9.17 4.18
CA ASP A 2 -6.87 10.09 4.04
C ASP A 2 -5.59 9.27 3.83
N PRO A 3 -4.59 9.72 3.04
CA PRO A 3 -3.28 9.08 2.98
C PRO A 3 -2.64 8.85 4.36
N ALA A 4 -2.85 9.75 5.33
CA ALA A 4 -2.40 9.58 6.70
C ALA A 4 -3.07 8.41 7.44
N GLU A 5 -4.33 8.11 7.13
CA GLU A 5 -5.03 6.93 7.69
C GLU A 5 -4.45 5.63 7.13
N VAL A 6 -4.05 5.62 5.85
CA VAL A 6 -3.39 4.45 5.24
C VAL A 6 -2.00 4.23 5.85
N GLU A 7 -1.25 5.30 6.09
CA GLU A 7 0.05 5.25 6.76
C GLU A 7 -0.10 4.72 8.21
N PHE A 8 -1.12 5.17 8.94
CA PHE A 8 -1.43 4.68 10.28
C PHE A 8 -1.75 3.16 10.30
N LEU A 9 -2.50 2.67 9.31
CA LEU A 9 -2.77 1.23 9.18
C LEU A 9 -1.49 0.43 8.85
N ALA A 10 -0.60 1.01 8.04
CA ALA A 10 0.69 0.39 7.73
C ALA A 10 1.60 0.26 8.96
N GLU A 11 1.46 1.13 9.96
CA GLU A 11 2.23 1.07 11.20
C GLU A 11 1.92 -0.15 12.07
N GLU A 12 0.81 -0.84 11.83
CA GLU A 12 0.48 -2.12 12.49
C GLU A 12 1.26 -3.31 11.91
N GLU A 13 1.84 -3.18 10.71
CA GLU A 13 2.65 -4.25 10.14
C GLU A 13 3.87 -4.57 11.00
N THR A 14 4.22 -5.85 11.05
CA THR A 14 5.34 -6.31 11.89
C THR A 14 6.67 -6.26 11.15
N VAL A 15 7.67 -5.69 11.79
CA VAL A 15 9.06 -5.64 11.34
C VAL A 15 9.98 -6.26 12.36
N THR A 16 11.16 -6.70 11.91
CA THR A 16 12.16 -7.27 12.80
C THR A 16 13.11 -6.17 13.28
N ILE A 17 13.33 -6.13 14.58
CA ILE A 17 14.32 -5.24 15.20
C ILE A 17 15.37 -6.05 15.97
N ILE A 18 16.54 -5.46 16.12
CA ILE A 18 17.62 -5.97 17.01
C ILE A 18 17.78 -4.97 18.14
N PRO A 19 17.22 -5.23 19.33
CA PRO A 19 17.31 -4.33 20.48
C PRO A 19 18.74 -4.28 21.03
N ASN A 20 19.07 -3.17 21.69
CA ASN A 20 20.31 -3.01 22.46
C ASN A 20 20.04 -2.93 23.98
N PHE A 21 18.85 -3.31 24.40
CA PHE A 21 18.40 -3.32 25.81
C PHE A 21 17.73 -4.66 26.15
N SER A 22 17.66 -4.95 27.43
CA SER A 22 16.88 -6.08 27.96
C SER A 22 15.60 -5.58 28.57
N LEU A 23 14.49 -6.21 28.24
CA LEU A 23 13.18 -5.97 28.83
C LEU A 23 12.37 -7.26 28.78
N ASP A 24 11.70 -7.57 29.88
CA ASP A 24 10.76 -8.68 29.95
C ASP A 24 9.58 -8.47 28.98
N LYS A 25 8.81 -9.50 28.80
CA LYS A 25 7.63 -9.51 27.94
C LYS A 25 6.64 -8.41 28.35
N VAL A 26 6.22 -7.60 27.39
CA VAL A 26 5.25 -6.52 27.57
C VAL A 26 3.89 -7.00 27.08
N TYR A 27 2.89 -6.90 27.93
CA TYR A 27 1.52 -7.31 27.63
C TYR A 27 0.72 -6.10 27.13
N LEU A 28 0.32 -6.10 25.87
CA LEU A 28 -0.50 -5.06 25.27
C LEU A 28 -1.87 -5.63 24.89
N ILE A 29 -2.86 -4.76 24.67
CA ILE A 29 -4.19 -5.15 24.22
C ILE A 29 -4.15 -5.83 22.85
N GLY A 30 -3.25 -5.38 21.95
CA GLY A 30 -3.07 -5.92 20.60
C GLY A 30 -2.17 -7.16 20.52
N GLY A 31 -1.64 -7.66 21.64
CA GLY A 31 -0.76 -8.84 21.71
C GLY A 31 0.48 -8.61 22.57
N ASP A 32 1.15 -9.69 22.85
CA ASP A 32 2.35 -9.67 23.68
C ASP A 32 3.60 -9.36 22.85
N LEU A 33 4.47 -8.50 23.36
CA LEU A 33 5.72 -8.14 22.72
C LEU A 33 6.92 -8.54 23.58
N GLY A 34 7.97 -9.03 22.93
CA GLY A 34 9.19 -9.47 23.60
C GLY A 34 9.17 -10.96 24.01
N PRO A 35 10.10 -11.41 24.85
CA PRO A 35 11.09 -10.59 25.57
C PRO A 35 12.08 -9.91 24.61
N PHE A 36 12.68 -8.80 25.08
CA PHE A 36 13.71 -8.08 24.35
C PHE A 36 15.08 -8.38 24.98
N ASP A 37 15.91 -9.07 24.21
CA ASP A 37 17.28 -9.38 24.62
C ASP A 37 18.25 -8.69 23.67
N PRO A 38 19.34 -8.08 24.20
CA PRO A 38 20.31 -7.38 23.38
C PRO A 38 20.92 -8.28 22.31
N GLY A 39 20.85 -7.83 21.06
CA GLY A 39 21.42 -8.55 19.91
C GLY A 39 20.55 -9.68 19.33
N LEU A 40 19.42 -10.02 19.95
CA LEU A 40 18.49 -11.01 19.41
C LEU A 40 17.38 -10.35 18.58
N PRO A 41 17.06 -10.90 17.39
CA PRO A 41 15.99 -10.35 16.55
C PRO A 41 14.63 -10.62 17.18
N VAL A 42 13.80 -9.56 17.25
CA VAL A 42 12.42 -9.62 17.76
C VAL A 42 11.49 -8.96 16.76
N ARG A 43 10.32 -9.56 16.53
CA ARG A 43 9.27 -8.98 15.69
C ARG A 43 8.40 -8.04 16.51
N VAL A 44 8.22 -6.83 16.02
CA VAL A 44 7.41 -5.79 16.66
C VAL A 44 6.60 -5.02 15.62
N PRO A 45 5.50 -4.37 16.00
CA PRO A 45 4.79 -3.46 15.11
C PRO A 45 5.71 -2.31 14.66
N LEU A 46 5.50 -1.82 13.44
CA LEU A 46 6.33 -0.78 12.83
C LEU A 46 6.34 0.51 13.67
N TRP A 47 5.20 0.92 14.23
CA TRP A 47 5.12 2.10 15.11
C TRP A 47 6.07 2.02 16.30
N LEU A 48 6.22 0.82 16.90
CA LEU A 48 7.14 0.61 18.01
C LEU A 48 8.59 0.59 17.54
N ALA A 49 8.87 -0.06 16.40
CA ALA A 49 10.19 -0.07 15.79
C ALA A 49 10.71 1.35 15.51
N ILE A 50 9.88 2.21 14.94
CA ILE A 50 10.18 3.61 14.66
C ILE A 50 10.50 4.36 15.96
N ASN A 51 9.66 4.24 16.98
CA ASN A 51 9.86 4.88 18.28
C ASN A 51 11.18 4.44 18.95
N LEU A 52 11.46 3.13 18.93
CA LEU A 52 12.70 2.59 19.50
C LEU A 52 13.93 3.04 18.71
N LYS A 53 13.83 3.11 17.38
CA LYS A 53 14.93 3.58 16.53
C LYS A 53 15.23 5.06 16.75
N GLN A 54 14.22 5.91 16.82
CA GLN A 54 14.38 7.34 17.11
C GLN A 54 15.08 7.59 18.47
N ARG A 55 14.86 6.70 19.43
CA ARG A 55 15.51 6.70 20.74
C ARG A 55 16.87 5.99 20.75
N GLN A 56 17.34 5.50 19.58
CA GLN A 56 18.59 4.74 19.44
C GLN A 56 18.65 3.47 20.30
N LYS A 57 17.50 2.82 20.53
CA LYS A 57 17.37 1.61 21.34
C LYS A 57 17.42 0.31 20.54
N CYS A 58 17.35 0.39 19.21
CA CYS A 58 17.41 -0.79 18.35
C CYS A 58 18.00 -0.45 16.98
N ARG A 59 18.35 -1.52 16.26
CA ARG A 59 18.55 -1.49 14.81
C ARG A 59 17.33 -2.13 14.17
N ILE A 60 16.91 -1.62 13.01
CA ILE A 60 15.81 -2.20 12.24
C ILE A 60 16.41 -3.08 11.13
N GLN A 61 15.92 -4.31 11.05
CA GLN A 61 16.26 -5.20 9.94
C GLN A 61 15.24 -4.98 8.82
N ALA A 62 15.71 -4.58 7.64
CA ALA A 62 14.86 -4.42 6.48
C ALA A 62 14.16 -5.74 6.14
N PRO A 63 12.89 -5.71 5.71
CA PRO A 63 12.21 -6.89 5.18
C PRO A 63 13.00 -7.50 4.00
N GLU A 64 12.93 -8.81 3.81
CA GLU A 64 13.68 -9.52 2.76
C GLU A 64 13.38 -8.99 1.36
N TRP A 65 12.13 -8.60 1.11
CA TRP A 65 11.72 -8.04 -0.17
C TRP A 65 12.28 -6.64 -0.44
N MET A 66 12.75 -5.93 0.60
CA MET A 66 13.32 -4.58 0.50
C MET A 66 14.83 -4.63 0.21
N SER A 67 15.25 -5.55 -0.64
CA SER A 67 16.60 -5.64 -1.19
C SER A 67 16.63 -5.12 -2.62
N VAL A 68 17.77 -4.60 -3.07
CA VAL A 68 17.92 -4.05 -4.42
C VAL A 68 17.57 -5.09 -5.47
N ASP A 69 18.16 -6.29 -5.35
CA ASP A 69 17.97 -7.36 -6.33
C ASP A 69 16.49 -7.79 -6.45
N ARG A 70 15.78 -7.85 -5.32
CA ARG A 70 14.36 -8.20 -5.32
C ARG A 70 13.47 -7.09 -5.88
N LEU A 71 13.80 -5.84 -5.57
CA LEU A 71 13.06 -4.69 -6.11
C LEU A 71 13.30 -4.51 -7.62
N GLU A 72 14.51 -4.77 -8.10
CA GLU A 72 14.79 -4.80 -9.55
C GLU A 72 13.96 -5.87 -10.25
N GLN A 73 13.93 -7.08 -9.68
CA GLN A 73 13.10 -8.16 -10.20
C GLN A 73 11.62 -7.77 -10.23
N LEU A 74 11.07 -7.24 -9.14
CA LEU A 74 9.68 -6.78 -9.07
C LEU A 74 9.38 -5.69 -10.11
N ARG A 75 10.32 -4.75 -10.31
CA ARG A 75 10.18 -3.70 -11.33
C ARG A 75 10.13 -4.30 -12.74
N GLU A 76 11.00 -5.26 -13.06
CA GLU A 76 11.00 -5.90 -14.38
C GLU A 76 9.75 -6.77 -14.59
N GLU A 77 9.33 -7.54 -13.57
CA GLU A 77 8.07 -8.29 -13.59
C GLU A 77 6.87 -7.36 -13.84
N GLU A 78 6.82 -6.23 -13.15
CA GLU A 78 5.75 -5.24 -13.32
C GLU A 78 5.77 -4.61 -14.72
N ARG A 79 6.93 -4.31 -15.29
CA ARG A 79 7.05 -3.76 -16.66
C ARG A 79 6.63 -4.76 -17.73
N ALA A 80 6.97 -6.02 -17.55
CA ALA A 80 6.64 -7.09 -18.51
C ALA A 80 5.16 -7.49 -18.47
N ALA A 81 4.52 -7.40 -17.31
CA ALA A 81 3.14 -7.80 -17.14
C ALA A 81 2.15 -6.75 -17.69
N GLN A 82 1.10 -7.18 -18.36
CA GLN A 82 -0.01 -6.30 -18.74
C GLN A 82 -0.93 -5.95 -17.57
N THR A 83 -1.08 -6.87 -16.63
CA THR A 83 -1.85 -6.71 -15.40
C THR A 83 -0.95 -6.32 -14.24
N PHE A 84 -1.54 -5.92 -13.10
CA PHE A 84 -0.76 -5.62 -11.90
C PHE A 84 -0.21 -6.90 -11.28
N THR A 85 1.08 -6.90 -10.97
CA THR A 85 1.73 -7.99 -10.24
C THR A 85 1.44 -7.89 -8.74
N PRO A 86 1.37 -9.01 -8.01
CA PRO A 86 1.19 -8.98 -6.56
C PRO A 86 2.41 -8.35 -5.88
N MET A 87 2.16 -7.40 -4.98
CA MET A 87 3.20 -6.79 -4.16
C MET A 87 3.45 -7.60 -2.88
N PRO A 88 4.69 -7.56 -2.34
CA PRO A 88 5.06 -8.34 -1.15
C PRO A 88 4.31 -7.92 0.12
N SER A 89 3.83 -6.68 0.19
CA SER A 89 2.97 -6.18 1.25
C SER A 89 1.90 -5.26 0.65
N PRO A 90 0.67 -5.26 1.19
CA PRO A 90 -0.36 -4.31 0.79
C PRO A 90 0.00 -2.85 1.11
N HIS A 91 0.97 -2.64 2.01
CA HIS A 91 1.47 -1.34 2.47
C HIS A 91 2.96 -1.14 2.14
N TYR A 92 3.47 -1.78 1.05
CA TYR A 92 4.91 -1.75 0.73
C TYR A 92 5.48 -0.34 0.62
N MET A 93 4.70 0.60 0.09
CA MET A 93 5.15 1.97 -0.16
C MET A 93 5.26 2.76 1.15
N GLU A 94 4.23 2.69 1.99
CA GLU A 94 4.19 3.36 3.30
C GLU A 94 5.27 2.81 4.21
N LEU A 95 5.37 1.48 4.30
CA LEU A 95 6.38 0.80 5.10
C LEU A 95 7.78 1.17 4.65
N SER A 96 8.05 1.15 3.34
CA SER A 96 9.35 1.56 2.79
C SER A 96 9.67 3.01 3.10
N LYS A 97 8.72 3.91 2.92
CA LYS A 97 8.87 5.33 3.19
C LYS A 97 9.22 5.58 4.66
N LEU A 98 8.50 4.96 5.58
CA LEU A 98 8.73 5.10 7.02
C LEU A 98 10.10 4.54 7.41
N LEU A 99 10.46 3.34 6.94
CA LEU A 99 11.75 2.73 7.22
C LEU A 99 12.92 3.54 6.65
N LEU A 100 12.84 3.98 5.40
CA LEU A 100 13.90 4.77 4.77
C LEU A 100 14.05 6.17 5.36
N ASN A 101 13.01 6.72 5.98
CA ASN A 101 13.09 8.01 6.65
C ASN A 101 13.75 7.91 8.03
N VAL A 102 13.52 6.82 8.76
CA VAL A 102 13.94 6.68 10.16
C VAL A 102 15.19 5.80 10.30
N ALA A 103 15.35 4.81 9.45
CA ALA A 103 16.37 3.77 9.57
C ALA A 103 17.22 3.60 8.30
N ALA A 104 17.42 4.67 7.53
CA ALA A 104 18.27 4.61 6.33
C ALA A 104 19.69 4.07 6.61
N ASP A 105 20.24 4.38 7.80
CA ASP A 105 21.56 3.93 8.22
C ASP A 105 21.63 2.40 8.44
N ASP A 106 20.52 1.76 8.74
CA ASP A 106 20.44 0.31 8.96
C ASP A 106 20.21 -0.47 7.65
N ILE A 107 19.78 0.22 6.59
CA ILE A 107 19.38 -0.39 5.32
C ILE A 107 20.51 -0.22 4.29
N PRO A 108 21.13 -1.30 3.82
CA PRO A 108 22.16 -1.20 2.81
C PRO A 108 21.61 -0.68 1.48
N ARG A 109 22.36 0.21 0.82
CA ARG A 109 21.97 0.81 -0.48
C ARG A 109 20.62 1.55 -0.43
N ALA A 110 20.31 2.24 0.67
CA ALA A 110 19.03 2.89 0.91
C ALA A 110 18.59 3.87 -0.22
N ASP A 111 19.52 4.61 -0.81
CA ASP A 111 19.22 5.57 -1.88
C ASP A 111 18.82 4.87 -3.18
N GLU A 112 19.43 3.75 -3.47
CA GLU A 112 19.10 2.94 -4.63
C GLU A 112 17.74 2.26 -4.46
N ILE A 113 17.46 1.72 -3.27
CA ILE A 113 16.14 1.20 -2.90
C ILE A 113 15.07 2.30 -3.06
N ARG A 114 15.37 3.51 -2.62
CA ARG A 114 14.47 4.66 -2.75
C ARG A 114 14.14 4.99 -4.21
N SER A 115 15.14 4.90 -5.08
CA SER A 115 14.96 5.12 -6.52
C SER A 115 14.14 4.01 -7.17
N LEU A 116 14.42 2.74 -6.85
CA LEU A 116 13.68 1.59 -7.38
C LEU A 116 12.21 1.58 -6.95
N LEU A 117 11.93 1.92 -5.69
CA LEU A 117 10.57 2.04 -5.20
C LEU A 117 9.79 3.15 -5.92
N ARG A 118 10.45 4.29 -6.21
CA ARG A 118 9.83 5.37 -7.00
C ARG A 118 9.53 4.92 -8.41
N ASP A 119 10.49 4.28 -9.09
CA ASP A 119 10.31 3.74 -10.44
C ASP A 119 9.16 2.72 -10.51
N LEU A 120 9.08 1.84 -9.51
CA LEU A 120 8.02 0.85 -9.40
C LEU A 120 6.65 1.53 -9.21
N TRP A 121 6.56 2.51 -8.31
CA TRP A 121 5.36 3.29 -8.07
C TRP A 121 4.91 4.04 -9.33
N ASP A 122 5.82 4.71 -10.03
CA ASP A 122 5.52 5.46 -11.24
C ASP A 122 5.02 4.54 -12.35
N THR A 123 5.63 3.36 -12.51
CA THR A 123 5.20 2.33 -13.48
C THR A 123 3.77 1.86 -13.18
N ARG A 124 3.48 1.53 -11.92
CA ARG A 124 2.14 1.08 -11.50
C ARG A 124 1.10 2.19 -11.62
N THR A 125 1.46 3.42 -11.24
CA THR A 125 0.57 4.58 -11.39
C THR A 125 0.25 4.87 -12.85
N ALA A 126 1.22 4.74 -13.76
CA ALA A 126 1.00 4.89 -15.20
C ALA A 126 0.03 3.82 -15.74
N LYS A 127 0.22 2.53 -15.37
CA LYS A 127 -0.72 1.45 -15.70
C LYS A 127 -2.12 1.71 -15.17
N LEU A 128 -2.21 2.20 -13.93
CA LEU A 128 -3.48 2.48 -13.28
C LEU A 128 -4.27 3.57 -14.02
N ARG A 129 -3.60 4.62 -14.47
CA ARG A 129 -4.19 5.67 -15.30
C ARG A 129 -4.70 5.12 -16.64
N LEU A 130 -3.89 4.32 -17.33
CA LEU A 130 -4.28 3.70 -18.59
C LEU A 130 -5.49 2.77 -18.43
N SER A 131 -5.53 1.98 -17.34
CA SER A 131 -6.67 1.12 -17.03
C SER A 131 -7.93 1.93 -16.72
N ALA A 132 -7.79 3.07 -16.05
CA ALA A 132 -8.89 3.98 -15.76
C ALA A 132 -9.45 4.63 -17.03
N ASP A 133 -8.58 5.10 -17.93
CA ASP A 133 -8.97 5.67 -19.22
C ASP A 133 -9.66 4.62 -20.11
N GLY A 134 -9.14 3.39 -20.12
CA GLY A 134 -9.76 2.26 -20.82
C GLY A 134 -11.16 1.93 -20.28
N PHE A 135 -11.34 1.95 -18.96
CA PHE A 135 -12.65 1.72 -18.32
C PHE A 135 -13.68 2.78 -18.75
N VAL A 136 -13.29 4.05 -18.75
CA VAL A 136 -14.18 5.15 -19.13
C VAL A 136 -14.51 5.09 -20.64
N SER A 137 -13.52 4.84 -21.49
CA SER A 137 -13.66 4.83 -22.95
C SER A 137 -14.46 3.64 -23.45
N GLN A 138 -14.30 2.46 -22.86
CA GLN A 138 -14.97 1.23 -23.30
C GLN A 138 -16.34 1.01 -22.66
N GLN A 139 -16.78 1.89 -21.77
CA GLN A 139 -18.03 1.73 -20.98
C GLN A 139 -18.13 0.37 -20.28
N ALA A 140 -17.00 -0.16 -19.85
CA ALA A 140 -16.94 -1.45 -19.19
C ALA A 140 -17.79 -1.43 -17.91
N SER A 141 -18.49 -2.54 -17.66
CA SER A 141 -19.35 -2.67 -16.48
C SER A 141 -18.56 -2.84 -15.18
N HIS A 142 -17.28 -3.25 -15.27
CA HIS A 142 -16.40 -3.50 -14.13
C HIS A 142 -14.94 -3.27 -14.53
N ALA A 143 -14.15 -2.74 -13.60
CA ALA A 143 -12.71 -2.58 -13.73
C ALA A 143 -11.99 -3.73 -13.04
N GLN A 144 -10.92 -4.23 -13.65
CA GLN A 144 -10.02 -5.20 -12.98
C GLN A 144 -9.04 -4.43 -12.08
N LEU A 145 -9.23 -4.55 -10.77
CA LEU A 145 -8.41 -3.90 -9.73
C LEU A 145 -7.62 -4.92 -8.91
N ASN A 146 -7.36 -6.09 -9.48
CA ASN A 146 -6.61 -7.16 -8.80
C ASN A 146 -5.18 -6.71 -8.51
N ASN A 147 -4.65 -7.13 -7.36
CA ASN A 147 -3.26 -6.87 -6.94
C ASN A 147 -2.89 -5.39 -6.76
N LEU A 148 -3.86 -4.51 -6.58
CA LEU A 148 -3.59 -3.14 -6.17
C LEU A 148 -3.37 -3.05 -4.66
N THR A 149 -2.47 -2.17 -4.27
CA THR A 149 -2.20 -1.87 -2.86
C THR A 149 -3.24 -0.90 -2.29
N VAL A 150 -3.29 -0.79 -0.97
CA VAL A 150 -4.27 0.06 -0.28
C VAL A 150 -4.14 1.52 -0.71
N MET A 151 -2.91 2.04 -0.82
CA MET A 151 -2.66 3.42 -1.26
C MET A 151 -3.07 3.65 -2.72
N GLU A 152 -2.79 2.70 -3.60
CA GLU A 152 -3.18 2.77 -5.01
C GLU A 152 -4.70 2.81 -5.17
N VAL A 153 -5.42 1.93 -4.44
CA VAL A 153 -6.89 1.94 -4.41
C VAL A 153 -7.42 3.24 -3.85
N ASN A 154 -6.81 3.74 -2.78
CA ASN A 154 -7.21 5.00 -2.17
C ASN A 154 -7.03 6.19 -3.13
N GLY A 155 -5.92 6.22 -3.87
CA GLY A 155 -5.62 7.28 -4.84
C GLY A 155 -6.57 7.33 -6.02
N ILE A 156 -7.02 6.17 -6.53
CA ILE A 156 -7.91 6.11 -7.70
C ILE A 156 -9.40 6.18 -7.36
N ARG A 157 -9.77 5.86 -6.13
CA ARG A 157 -11.16 5.83 -5.67
C ARG A 157 -11.97 7.10 -6.01
N PRO A 158 -11.49 8.33 -5.76
CA PRO A 158 -12.24 9.53 -6.09
C PRO A 158 -12.55 9.65 -7.58
N PHE A 159 -11.59 9.29 -8.44
CA PHE A 159 -11.76 9.30 -9.89
C PHE A 159 -12.84 8.31 -10.34
N PHE A 160 -12.79 7.06 -9.88
CA PHE A 160 -13.80 6.06 -10.25
C PHE A 160 -15.19 6.43 -9.75
N LEU A 161 -15.33 6.88 -8.51
CA LEU A 161 -16.63 7.29 -7.96
C LEU A 161 -17.21 8.48 -8.74
N GLY A 162 -16.39 9.47 -9.09
CA GLY A 162 -16.78 10.60 -9.89
C GLY A 162 -17.23 10.20 -11.30
N SER A 163 -16.45 9.36 -11.98
CA SER A 163 -16.74 8.87 -13.33
C SER A 163 -18.01 8.02 -13.37
N LEU A 164 -18.18 7.07 -12.42
CA LEU A 164 -19.38 6.24 -12.32
C LEU A 164 -20.64 7.07 -12.06
N SER A 165 -20.57 8.05 -11.15
CA SER A 165 -21.71 8.92 -10.85
C SER A 165 -22.11 9.77 -12.07
N LEU A 166 -21.13 10.25 -12.85
CA LEU A 166 -21.39 10.98 -14.08
C LEU A 166 -22.02 10.09 -15.14
N LEU A 167 -21.50 8.88 -15.36
CA LEU A 167 -22.06 7.91 -16.30
C LEU A 167 -23.51 7.52 -15.92
N GLN A 168 -23.78 7.32 -14.64
CA GLN A 168 -25.12 7.03 -14.14
C GLN A 168 -26.10 8.18 -14.41
N ARG A 169 -25.68 9.42 -14.17
CA ARG A 169 -26.47 10.61 -14.49
C ARG A 169 -26.75 10.74 -16.00
N LEU A 170 -25.76 10.50 -16.84
CA LEU A 170 -25.89 10.55 -18.30
C LEU A 170 -26.86 9.47 -18.78
N ARG A 171 -26.77 8.24 -18.27
CA ARG A 171 -27.73 7.15 -18.58
C ARG A 171 -29.14 7.49 -18.14
N GLY A 172 -29.32 8.03 -16.94
CA GLY A 172 -30.63 8.48 -16.45
C GLY A 172 -31.24 9.61 -17.30
N ASN A 173 -30.41 10.50 -17.84
CA ASN A 173 -30.89 11.56 -18.74
C ASN A 173 -31.20 11.08 -20.16
N LEU A 174 -30.56 9.99 -20.61
CA LEU A 174 -30.79 9.38 -21.93
C LEU A 174 -31.99 8.42 -21.95
N MET A 175 -32.51 8.01 -20.78
CA MET A 175 -33.71 7.17 -20.64
C MET A 175 -34.79 7.86 -19.82
N PRO A 176 -35.40 8.96 -20.26
CA PRO A 176 -36.47 9.64 -19.51
C PRO A 176 -37.86 9.00 -19.71
N GLY A 177 -37.97 7.68 -19.88
CA GLY A 177 -39.26 7.07 -20.29
C GLY A 177 -39.64 5.70 -19.70
N ALA A 178 -38.80 5.07 -18.85
CA ALA A 178 -39.07 3.68 -18.43
C ALA A 178 -39.74 3.52 -17.05
N THR A 179 -40.07 4.58 -16.33
CA THR A 179 -40.58 4.47 -14.94
C THR A 179 -42.02 4.98 -14.75
N GLN A 180 -42.81 5.19 -15.82
CA GLN A 180 -44.21 5.63 -15.68
C GLN A 180 -45.25 4.66 -16.25
N ALA A 181 -44.92 3.44 -16.57
CA ALA A 181 -45.85 2.47 -17.16
C ALA A 181 -46.43 1.42 -16.18
N GLU A 182 -46.08 1.43 -14.89
CA GLU A 182 -46.59 0.42 -13.93
C GLU A 182 -47.54 0.97 -12.84
N SER A 183 -48.11 2.16 -12.99
CA SER A 183 -49.04 2.69 -12.01
C SER A 183 -50.45 3.03 -12.51
N GLN A 184 -50.89 2.44 -13.66
CA GLN A 184 -52.24 2.56 -14.13
C GLN A 184 -52.84 1.24 -14.65
N GLU A 185 -52.91 0.26 -13.78
CA GLU A 185 -53.85 -0.86 -13.87
C GLU A 185 -54.06 -1.44 -12.47
N THR A 186 -54.94 -0.79 -11.72
CA THR A 186 -55.86 -1.45 -10.77
C THR A 186 -56.98 -0.47 -10.39
#